data_71740026c26ca389ecf3c455e8f1856e
#
_entry.id   71740026c26ca389ecf3c455e8f1856e
#
_cell.length_a   1.000
_cell.length_b   1.000
_cell.length_c   1.000
_cell.angle_alpha   90.00
_cell.angle_beta   90.00
_cell.angle_gamma   90.00
#
_symmetry.space_group_name_H-M   'P 1'
#
loop_
_entity.id
_entity.type
_entity.pdbx_description
1 polymer ?
#
loop_
_entity_poly.entity_id
_entity_poly.type
_entity_poly.pdbx_seq_one_letter_code
_entity_poly.pdbx_strand_id
1 'polypeptide(L)'
;MLKLREWNEVLDYADQIEEELTSEGYNVRLHEYSMYDGRKGIYLTLYDNHNKVHQQYASGVHNSVKEYKRYIDYYKRKLIEEC
;
A
#
# COMPACT_ATOMS: atom_id res chain seq x y z
N MET A 1 10.57 10.78 -11.37
CA MET A 1 10.66 9.38 -10.94
C MET A 1 11.52 9.28 -9.68
N LEU A 2 11.14 8.46 -8.72
CA LEU A 2 11.89 8.29 -7.49
C LEU A 2 13.18 7.52 -7.74
N LYS A 3 14.22 7.88 -6.98
CA LYS A 3 15.46 7.11 -6.94
C LYS A 3 15.22 5.79 -6.20
N LEU A 4 16.06 4.80 -6.44
CA LEU A 4 15.93 3.49 -5.80
C LEU A 4 15.87 3.59 -4.29
N ARG A 5 16.71 4.44 -3.68
CA ARG A 5 16.71 4.66 -2.23
C ARG A 5 15.38 5.20 -1.73
N GLU A 6 14.80 6.13 -2.47
CA GLU A 6 13.50 6.71 -2.11
C GLU A 6 12.38 5.67 -2.26
N TRP A 7 12.46 4.86 -3.31
CA TRP A 7 11.48 3.78 -3.50
C TRP A 7 11.56 2.75 -2.38
N ASN A 8 12.77 2.43 -1.92
CA ASN A 8 12.95 1.53 -0.79
C ASN A 8 12.33 2.08 0.49
N GLU A 9 12.37 3.41 0.69
CA GLU A 9 11.67 4.04 1.83
C GLU A 9 10.16 3.82 1.74
N VAL A 10 9.60 3.93 0.54
CA VAL A 10 8.17 3.68 0.33
C VAL A 10 7.84 2.23 0.65
N LEU A 11 8.65 1.29 0.18
CA LEU A 11 8.43 -0.13 0.44
C LEU A 11 8.56 -0.46 1.93
N ASP A 12 9.52 0.10 2.61
CA ASP A 12 9.70 -0.09 4.05
C ASP A 12 8.48 0.43 4.83
N TYR A 13 7.98 1.58 4.42
CA TYR A 13 6.78 2.15 5.04
C TYR A 13 5.56 1.27 4.77
N ALA A 14 5.40 0.78 3.56
CA ALA A 14 4.31 -0.13 3.21
C ALA A 14 4.36 -1.41 4.04
N ASP A 15 5.55 -1.99 4.21
CA ASP A 15 5.74 -3.17 5.05
C ASP A 15 5.37 -2.90 6.50
N GLN A 16 5.75 -1.73 7.01
CA GLN A 16 5.41 -1.32 8.37
C GLN A 16 3.90 -1.21 8.56
N ILE A 17 3.19 -0.62 7.62
CA ILE A 17 1.74 -0.48 7.68
C ILE A 17 1.05 -1.84 7.57
N GLU A 18 1.54 -2.72 6.70
CA GLU A 18 1.00 -4.07 6.58
C GLU A 18 1.13 -4.83 7.90
N GLU A 19 2.28 -4.77 8.52
CA GLU A 19 2.54 -5.41 9.81
C GLU A 19 1.62 -4.87 10.89
N GLU A 20 1.45 -3.56 10.95
CA GLU A 20 0.59 -2.87 11.89
C GLU A 20 -0.88 -3.31 11.74
N LEU A 21 -1.40 -3.32 10.52
CA LEU A 21 -2.77 -3.74 10.26
C LEU A 21 -2.97 -5.23 10.50
N THR A 22 -1.99 -6.05 10.16
CA THR A 22 -2.05 -7.50 10.40
C THR A 22 -2.12 -7.78 11.90
N SER A 23 -1.36 -7.02 12.72
CA SER A 23 -1.40 -7.18 14.17
C SER A 23 -2.74 -6.77 14.77
N GLU A 24 -3.49 -5.94 14.08
CA GLU A 24 -4.83 -5.52 14.50
C GLU A 24 -5.93 -6.47 14.01
N GLY A 25 -5.57 -7.52 13.29
CA GLY A 25 -6.50 -8.54 12.84
C GLY A 25 -6.98 -8.41 11.41
N TYR A 26 -6.48 -7.45 10.66
CA TYR A 26 -6.84 -7.30 9.25
C TYR A 26 -6.04 -8.26 8.37
N ASN A 27 -6.69 -8.84 7.38
CA ASN A 27 -6.01 -9.67 6.39
C ASN A 27 -5.70 -8.82 5.16
N VAL A 28 -4.56 -8.11 5.23
CA VAL A 28 -4.18 -7.13 4.21
C VAL A 28 -2.78 -7.42 3.68
N ARG A 29 -2.54 -6.94 2.47
CA ARG A 29 -1.21 -6.92 1.88
C ARG A 29 -0.97 -5.58 1.19
N LEU A 30 0.23 -5.04 1.43
CA LEU A 30 0.72 -3.88 0.70
C LEU A 30 1.90 -4.34 -0.13
N HIS A 31 1.80 -4.22 -1.45
CA HIS A 31 2.85 -4.70 -2.34
C HIS A 31 3.02 -3.74 -3.51
N GLU A 32 4.22 -3.74 -4.09
CA GLU A 32 4.48 -2.91 -5.24
C GLU A 32 3.89 -3.51 -6.51
N TYR A 33 3.55 -2.65 -7.44
CA TYR A 33 3.24 -3.06 -8.79
C TYR A 33 4.04 -2.19 -9.76
N SER A 34 4.32 -2.75 -10.94
CA SER A 34 5.06 -2.03 -11.97
C SER A 34 4.22 -1.98 -13.24
N MET A 35 4.22 -0.81 -13.88
CA MET A 35 3.66 -0.68 -15.22
C MET A 35 4.72 -1.09 -16.22
N TYR A 36 4.31 -1.47 -17.42
CA TYR A 36 5.25 -1.90 -18.43
C TYR A 36 6.22 -0.79 -18.88
N ASP A 37 5.90 0.46 -18.60
CA ASP A 37 6.81 1.60 -18.86
C ASP A 37 7.80 1.88 -17.72
N GLY A 38 7.82 1.03 -16.69
CA GLY A 38 8.75 1.14 -15.57
C GLY A 38 8.26 1.94 -14.38
N ARG A 39 7.11 2.59 -14.49
CA ARG A 39 6.54 3.33 -13.35
C ARG A 39 6.00 2.35 -12.31
N LYS A 40 6.08 2.75 -11.04
CA LYS A 40 5.72 1.88 -9.91
C LYS A 40 4.71 2.52 -8.99
N GLY A 41 3.91 1.69 -8.37
CA GLY A 41 2.96 2.12 -7.34
C GLY A 41 2.81 1.06 -6.27
N ILE A 42 1.92 1.32 -5.31
CA ILE A 42 1.63 0.41 -4.20
C ILE A 42 0.16 0.03 -4.23
N TYR A 43 -0.13 -1.27 -4.15
CA TYR A 43 -1.47 -1.76 -3.89
C TYR A 43 -1.65 -2.06 -2.42
N LEU A 44 -2.77 -1.61 -1.87
CA LEU A 44 -3.26 -2.08 -0.58
C LEU A 44 -4.45 -2.98 -0.87
N THR A 45 -4.33 -4.27 -0.53
CA THR A 45 -5.36 -5.27 -0.81
C THR A 45 -5.88 -5.83 0.49
N LEU A 46 -7.19 -5.75 0.70
CA LEU A 46 -7.87 -6.37 1.84
C LEU A 46 -8.54 -7.66 1.37
N TYR A 47 -8.28 -8.74 2.09
CA TYR A 47 -8.86 -10.05 1.80
C TYR A 47 -9.96 -10.39 2.80
N ASP A 48 -10.93 -11.17 2.36
CA ASP A 48 -11.99 -11.67 3.24
C ASP A 48 -11.52 -12.93 3.98
N ASN A 49 -12.43 -13.54 4.76
CA ASN A 49 -12.14 -14.75 5.54
C ASN A 49 -11.81 -15.97 4.68
N HIS A 50 -12.06 -15.90 3.39
CA HIS A 50 -11.76 -16.98 2.44
C HIS A 50 -10.56 -16.66 1.57
N ASN A 51 -9.78 -15.63 1.94
CA ASN A 51 -8.61 -15.16 1.21
C ASN A 51 -8.93 -14.66 -0.21
N LYS A 52 -10.14 -14.17 -0.41
CA LYS A 52 -10.54 -13.53 -1.66
C LYS A 52 -10.44 -12.03 -1.51
N VAL A 53 -10.11 -11.35 -2.59
CA VAL A 53 -10.02 -9.89 -2.58
C VAL A 53 -11.38 -9.29 -2.25
N HIS A 54 -11.43 -8.53 -1.17
CA HIS A 54 -12.63 -7.80 -0.75
C HIS A 54 -12.58 -6.34 -1.23
N GLN A 55 -11.44 -5.68 -1.01
CA GLN A 55 -11.21 -4.32 -1.48
C GLN A 55 -9.76 -4.19 -1.91
N GLN A 56 -9.51 -3.34 -2.89
CA GLN A 56 -8.16 -3.08 -3.36
C GLN A 56 -8.04 -1.60 -3.73
N TYR A 57 -6.99 -0.97 -3.24
CA TYR A 57 -6.67 0.42 -3.54
C TYR A 57 -5.29 0.51 -4.17
N ALA A 58 -5.17 1.36 -5.18
CA ALA A 58 -3.89 1.61 -5.84
C ALA A 58 -3.45 3.05 -5.55
N SER A 59 -2.19 3.23 -5.15
CA SER A 59 -1.67 4.56 -4.86
C SER A 59 -1.57 5.44 -6.10
N GLY A 60 -1.41 4.82 -7.27
CA GLY A 60 -1.02 5.54 -8.47
C GLY A 60 0.48 5.84 -8.45
N VAL A 61 0.96 6.55 -9.46
CA VAL A 61 2.37 6.90 -9.58
C VAL A 61 2.57 8.33 -9.10
N HIS A 62 3.52 8.52 -8.20
CA HIS A 62 3.83 9.83 -7.61
C HIS A 62 5.31 10.14 -7.74
N ASN A 63 5.68 11.40 -7.46
CA ASN A 63 7.03 11.90 -7.63
C ASN A 63 7.77 12.10 -6.31
N SER A 64 7.17 11.75 -5.17
CA SER A 64 7.83 11.91 -3.88
C SER A 64 7.41 10.82 -2.91
N VAL A 65 8.32 10.47 -2.00
CA VAL A 65 8.07 9.53 -0.91
C VAL A 65 6.88 10.01 -0.06
N LYS A 66 6.83 11.31 0.20
CA LYS A 66 5.77 11.92 1.01
C LYS A 66 4.39 11.65 0.43
N GLU A 67 4.23 11.74 -0.89
CA GLU A 67 2.95 11.49 -1.54
C GLU A 67 2.53 10.04 -1.45
N TYR A 68 3.47 9.10 -1.64
CA TYR A 68 3.18 7.69 -1.48
C TYR A 68 2.73 7.38 -0.04
N LYS A 69 3.44 7.91 0.95
CA LYS A 69 3.08 7.71 2.36
C LYS A 69 1.70 8.29 2.67
N ARG A 70 1.40 9.45 2.10
CA ARG A 70 0.10 10.10 2.27
C ARG A 70 -1.04 9.22 1.75
N TYR A 71 -0.88 8.61 0.58
CA TYR A 71 -1.91 7.74 0.02
C TYR A 71 -2.03 6.43 0.79
N ILE A 72 -0.93 5.87 1.25
CA ILE A 72 -0.96 4.67 2.09
C ILE A 72 -1.72 4.98 3.38
N ASP A 73 -1.44 6.10 4.03
CA ASP A 73 -2.14 6.52 5.25
C ASP A 73 -3.63 6.75 5.01
N TYR A 74 -3.96 7.37 3.90
CA TYR A 74 -5.34 7.64 3.52
C TYR A 74 -6.12 6.32 3.38
N TYR A 75 -5.57 5.37 2.66
CA TYR A 75 -6.24 4.09 2.45
C TYR A 75 -6.30 3.24 3.72
N LYS A 76 -5.27 3.34 4.56
CA LYS A 76 -5.29 2.70 5.87
C LYS A 76 -6.47 3.22 6.71
N ARG A 77 -6.64 4.53 6.78
CA ARG A 77 -7.75 5.13 7.52
C ARG A 77 -9.10 4.74 6.94
N LYS A 78 -9.21 4.75 5.63
CA LYS A 78 -10.44 4.38 4.95
C LYS A 78 -10.82 2.93 5.25
N LEU A 79 -9.84 2.05 5.24
CA LEU A 79 -10.03 0.64 5.56
C LEU A 79 -10.54 0.46 6.99
N ILE A 80 -9.95 1.15 7.96
CA ILE A 80 -10.34 1.09 9.36
C ILE A 80 -11.76 1.63 9.56
N GLU A 81 -12.12 2.71 8.88
CA GLU A 81 -13.44 3.33 8.98
C GLU A 81 -14.55 2.47 8.35
N GLU A 82 -14.24 1.72 7.31
CA GLU A 82 -15.22 0.90 6.59
C GLU A 82 -15.38 -0.49 7.18
N CYS A 83 -14.47 -0.89 8.05
CA CYS A 83 -14.53 -2.21 8.74
C CYS A 83 -14.92 -2.05 10.24
#